data_6588666d5c8bccec874dd421f50511e0
#
_entry.id   6588666d5c8bccec874dd421f50511e0
#
_cell.length_a   1.000
_cell.length_b   1.000
_cell.length_c   1.000
_cell.angle_alpha   90.00
_cell.angle_beta   90.00
_cell.angle_gamma   90.00
#
_symmetry.space_group_name_H-M   'P 1'
#
loop_
_entity.id
_entity.type
_entity.pdbx_description
1 polymer ?
#
loop_
_entity_poly.entity_id
_entity_poly.type
_entity_poly.pdbx_seq_one_letter_code
_entity_poly.pdbx_strand_id
1 'polypeptide(L)'
;MHQIWVGPLPPPLAWMSTWKEKHPGWEYRLWTNEDLQQHPWINFRHMKTYYNQGKFNGVADLMRYEILYDWGGVVIAADSICLNPIDELFQDNYPLYAINTGDYEGKKRKRFRDKGSMTPLYAAQPGHIFTMNLIQTLKRKKQLLGNPVNATGNRFMQYMVFNYKPPIKIWPMHYFISDHFNGWKYQGPDKVFARHFWGTTRGTYDKGL
;
A
#
# COMPACT_ATOMS: atom_id res chain seq x y z
N MET A 1 2.80 9.63 -8.73
CA MET A 1 2.99 8.18 -8.42
C MET A 1 4.19 8.02 -7.51
N HIS A 2 4.06 7.24 -6.45
CA HIS A 2 5.12 7.00 -5.47
C HIS A 2 5.36 5.51 -5.30
N GLN A 3 6.63 5.12 -5.15
CA GLN A 3 7.03 3.80 -4.64
C GLN A 3 7.96 3.99 -3.46
N ILE A 4 7.90 3.08 -2.48
CA ILE A 4 8.67 3.15 -1.25
C ILE A 4 9.53 1.91 -1.17
N TRP A 5 10.85 2.10 -1.02
CA TRP A 5 11.80 1.02 -0.82
C TRP A 5 12.81 1.38 0.27
N VAL A 6 12.63 0.78 1.43
CA VAL A 6 13.49 0.99 2.60
C VAL A 6 13.99 -0.35 3.13
N GLY A 7 15.17 -0.34 3.71
CA GLY A 7 15.85 -1.53 4.21
C GLY A 7 17.18 -1.77 3.52
N PRO A 8 17.85 -2.91 3.79
CA PRO A 8 19.21 -3.17 3.32
C PRO A 8 19.30 -3.72 1.90
N LEU A 9 18.18 -4.18 1.34
CA LEU A 9 18.19 -4.79 0.00
C LEU A 9 18.07 -3.73 -1.10
N PRO A 10 18.69 -3.95 -2.28
CA PRO A 10 18.52 -3.04 -3.41
C PRO A 10 17.08 -3.05 -3.92
N PRO A 11 16.56 -1.92 -4.44
CA PRO A 11 15.21 -1.87 -4.98
C PRO A 11 15.05 -2.74 -6.24
N PRO A 12 13.89 -3.38 -6.45
CA PRO A 12 13.60 -4.19 -7.63
C PRO A 12 13.30 -3.31 -8.85
N LEU A 13 14.31 -2.62 -9.36
CA LEU A 13 14.16 -1.57 -10.39
C LEU A 13 13.49 -2.07 -11.67
N ALA A 14 13.74 -3.33 -12.08
CA ALA A 14 13.09 -3.92 -13.25
C ALA A 14 11.56 -4.01 -13.09
N TRP A 15 11.06 -4.34 -11.88
CA TRP A 15 9.63 -4.36 -11.59
C TRP A 15 9.06 -2.94 -11.50
N MET A 16 9.79 -2.07 -10.85
CA MET A 16 9.39 -0.68 -10.62
C MET A 16 9.30 0.12 -11.94
N SER A 17 10.21 -0.12 -12.89
CA SER A 17 10.24 0.59 -14.18
C SER A 17 8.98 0.38 -14.99
N THR A 18 8.34 -0.79 -14.90
CA THR A 18 7.10 -1.10 -15.64
C THR A 18 5.97 -0.11 -15.33
N TRP A 19 5.95 0.43 -14.12
CA TRP A 19 4.97 1.44 -13.72
C TRP A 19 5.24 2.79 -14.38
N LYS A 20 6.51 3.21 -14.37
CA LYS A 20 6.94 4.46 -15.01
C LYS A 20 6.72 4.43 -16.52
N GLU A 21 7.08 3.31 -17.14
CA GLU A 21 6.96 3.12 -18.61
C GLU A 21 5.50 3.20 -19.09
N LYS A 22 4.56 2.64 -18.31
CA LYS A 22 3.14 2.64 -18.66
C LYS A 22 2.40 3.92 -18.28
N HIS A 23 3.04 4.84 -17.55
CA HIS A 23 2.46 6.12 -17.14
C HIS A 23 3.40 7.30 -17.45
N PRO A 24 3.75 7.52 -18.73
CA PRO A 24 4.75 8.53 -19.10
C PRO A 24 4.33 9.97 -18.76
N GLY A 25 3.03 10.21 -18.60
CA GLY A 25 2.49 11.51 -18.18
C GLY A 25 2.41 11.74 -16.67
N TRP A 26 2.82 10.76 -15.86
CA TRP A 26 2.75 10.85 -14.40
C TRP A 26 4.09 11.24 -13.81
N GLU A 27 4.08 12.14 -12.83
CA GLU A 27 5.26 12.34 -11.98
C GLU A 27 5.53 11.07 -11.17
N TYR A 28 6.79 10.62 -11.15
CA TYR A 28 7.22 9.42 -10.45
C TYR A 28 8.29 9.74 -9.42
N ARG A 29 8.12 9.24 -8.19
CA ARG A 29 9.11 9.38 -7.12
C ARG A 29 9.32 8.04 -6.38
N LEU A 30 10.58 7.62 -6.30
CA LEU A 30 11.02 6.55 -5.42
C LEU A 30 11.47 7.15 -4.08
N TRP A 31 10.92 6.64 -2.99
CA TRP A 31 11.27 6.98 -1.62
C TRP A 31 12.19 5.92 -1.04
N THR A 32 13.33 6.33 -0.47
CA THR A 32 14.43 5.46 -0.07
C THR A 32 14.80 5.61 1.41
N ASN A 33 15.89 4.94 1.82
CA ASN A 33 16.47 5.12 3.15
C ASN A 33 16.95 6.56 3.39
N GLU A 34 17.38 7.26 2.35
CA GLU A 34 17.79 8.65 2.45
C GLU A 34 16.62 9.55 2.79
N ASP A 35 15.51 9.40 2.07
CA ASP A 35 14.27 10.14 2.38
C ASP A 35 13.75 9.82 3.78
N LEU A 36 13.88 8.56 4.24
CA LEU A 36 13.50 8.19 5.60
C LEU A 36 14.28 8.99 6.66
N GLN A 37 15.54 9.31 6.38
CA GLN A 37 16.40 10.05 7.32
C GLN A 37 16.24 11.56 7.22
N GLN A 38 16.00 12.10 6.03
CA GLN A 38 16.05 13.55 5.76
C GLN A 38 14.69 14.23 5.86
N HIS A 39 13.60 13.53 5.54
CA HIS A 39 12.27 14.13 5.58
C HIS A 39 11.73 14.22 7.02
N PRO A 40 11.05 15.32 7.42
CA PRO A 40 10.54 15.54 8.77
C PRO A 40 9.25 14.75 9.06
N TRP A 41 9.35 13.43 9.11
CA TRP A 41 8.22 12.54 9.34
C TRP A 41 7.57 12.76 10.71
N ILE A 42 6.25 12.84 10.74
CA ILE A 42 5.46 12.96 11.98
C ILE A 42 5.62 11.71 12.86
N ASN A 43 5.67 10.53 12.22
CA ASN A 43 5.80 9.23 12.89
C ASN A 43 7.24 8.67 12.88
N PHE A 44 8.26 9.52 12.72
CA PHE A 44 9.66 9.09 12.61
C PHE A 44 10.11 8.13 13.73
N ARG A 45 9.70 8.39 14.98
CA ARG A 45 10.01 7.50 16.11
C ARG A 45 9.54 6.07 15.87
N HIS A 46 8.35 5.89 15.34
CA HIS A 46 7.80 4.56 15.03
C HIS A 46 8.47 3.94 13.82
N MET A 47 8.77 4.74 12.78
CA MET A 47 9.53 4.30 11.61
C MET A 47 10.90 3.77 12.03
N LYS A 48 11.64 4.53 12.84
CA LYS A 48 12.96 4.12 13.39
C LYS A 48 12.87 2.83 14.19
N THR A 49 11.83 2.67 15.02
CA THR A 49 11.61 1.45 15.80
C THR A 49 11.42 0.24 14.89
N TYR A 50 10.55 0.34 13.87
CA TYR A 50 10.34 -0.73 12.91
C TYR A 50 11.57 -1.01 12.06
N TYR A 51 12.27 0.03 11.62
CA TYR A 51 13.51 -0.13 10.84
C TYR A 51 14.55 -0.95 11.61
N ASN A 52 14.78 -0.61 12.88
CA ASN A 52 15.73 -1.34 13.75
C ASN A 52 15.30 -2.78 14.06
N GLN A 53 14.01 -3.10 13.90
CA GLN A 53 13.47 -4.47 14.03
C GLN A 53 13.44 -5.23 12.70
N GLY A 54 13.93 -4.65 11.59
CA GLY A 54 13.82 -5.24 10.26
C GLY A 54 12.40 -5.31 9.69
N LYS A 55 11.46 -4.57 10.28
CA LYS A 55 10.04 -4.54 9.85
C LYS A 55 9.80 -3.45 8.82
N PHE A 56 10.46 -3.55 7.67
CA PHE A 56 10.46 -2.51 6.63
C PHE A 56 9.08 -2.23 6.03
N ASN A 57 8.21 -3.24 5.97
CA ASN A 57 6.81 -3.06 5.57
C ASN A 57 6.06 -2.10 6.50
N GLY A 58 6.32 -2.14 7.82
CA GLY A 58 5.73 -1.19 8.77
C GLY A 58 6.27 0.23 8.60
N VAL A 59 7.55 0.37 8.22
CA VAL A 59 8.13 1.67 7.86
C VAL A 59 7.42 2.21 6.62
N ALA A 60 7.28 1.39 5.58
CA ALA A 60 6.61 1.77 4.34
C ALA A 60 5.13 2.15 4.56
N ASP A 61 4.40 1.46 5.44
CA ASP A 61 3.03 1.82 5.80
C ASP A 61 2.94 3.23 6.40
N LEU A 62 3.85 3.55 7.34
CA LEU A 62 3.90 4.87 7.98
C LEU A 62 4.26 5.97 6.99
N MET A 63 5.31 5.76 6.17
CA MET A 63 5.70 6.69 5.11
C MET A 63 4.56 6.92 4.11
N ARG A 64 3.87 5.87 3.69
CA ARG A 64 2.73 5.93 2.75
C ARG A 64 1.67 6.93 3.20
N TYR A 65 1.26 6.90 4.47
CA TYR A 65 0.23 7.81 4.96
C TYR A 65 0.70 9.26 4.92
N GLU A 66 1.93 9.54 5.31
CA GLU A 66 2.48 10.90 5.30
C GLU A 66 2.75 11.40 3.88
N ILE A 67 3.28 10.56 2.99
CA ILE A 67 3.43 10.86 1.56
C ILE A 67 2.08 11.21 0.93
N LEU A 68 1.06 10.39 1.15
CA LEU A 68 -0.28 10.65 0.60
C LEU A 68 -0.95 11.89 1.19
N TYR A 69 -0.62 12.24 2.43
CA TYR A 69 -1.10 13.48 3.03
C TYR A 69 -0.43 14.71 2.41
N ASP A 70 0.89 14.69 2.27
CA ASP A 70 1.68 15.85 1.83
C ASP A 70 1.58 16.08 0.31
N TRP A 71 1.66 15.01 -0.49
CA TRP A 71 1.71 15.10 -1.96
C TRP A 71 0.46 14.53 -2.64
N GLY A 72 -0.34 13.74 -1.96
CA GLY A 72 -1.43 13.01 -2.61
C GLY A 72 -0.95 11.94 -3.58
N GLY A 73 -1.79 11.65 -4.59
CA GLY A 73 -1.46 10.70 -5.64
C GLY A 73 -1.61 9.23 -5.24
N VAL A 74 -0.77 8.37 -5.77
CA VAL A 74 -0.87 6.91 -5.65
C VAL A 74 0.43 6.32 -5.13
N VAL A 75 0.36 5.46 -4.10
CA VAL A 75 1.52 4.70 -3.60
C VAL A 75 1.41 3.24 -4.04
N ILE A 76 2.24 2.86 -4.98
CA ILE A 76 2.29 1.53 -5.61
C ILE A 76 3.23 0.61 -4.82
N ALA A 77 2.87 -0.68 -4.73
CA ALA A 77 3.77 -1.69 -4.17
C ALA A 77 5.03 -1.85 -5.04
N ALA A 78 6.20 -1.73 -4.43
CA ALA A 78 7.47 -1.80 -5.14
C ALA A 78 7.77 -3.20 -5.72
N ASP A 79 7.24 -4.26 -5.10
CA ASP A 79 7.34 -5.64 -5.54
C ASP A 79 6.17 -6.07 -6.45
N SER A 80 5.75 -5.16 -7.32
CA SER A 80 4.74 -5.41 -8.34
C SER A 80 5.16 -4.89 -9.71
N ILE A 81 4.59 -5.49 -10.77
CA ILE A 81 4.69 -4.99 -12.14
C ILE A 81 3.36 -4.41 -12.59
N CYS A 82 3.43 -3.39 -13.43
CA CYS A 82 2.29 -2.83 -14.12
C CYS A 82 1.98 -3.62 -15.39
N LEU A 83 0.77 -4.14 -15.51
CA LEU A 83 0.29 -4.85 -16.70
C LEU A 83 -0.49 -3.91 -17.63
N ASN A 84 -1.31 -3.04 -17.05
CA ASN A 84 -2.14 -2.07 -17.76
C ASN A 84 -2.11 -0.70 -17.05
N PRO A 85 -2.18 0.43 -17.79
CA PRO A 85 -2.30 1.76 -17.19
C PRO A 85 -3.51 1.85 -16.26
N ILE A 86 -3.35 2.61 -15.15
CA ILE A 86 -4.38 2.74 -14.11
C ILE A 86 -5.18 4.04 -14.20
N ASP A 87 -5.00 4.86 -15.23
CA ASP A 87 -5.68 6.15 -15.40
C ASP A 87 -7.21 6.01 -15.30
N GLU A 88 -7.77 4.99 -15.92
CA GLU A 88 -9.22 4.74 -15.93
C GLU A 88 -9.80 4.47 -14.54
N LEU A 89 -8.98 4.06 -13.57
CA LEU A 89 -9.42 3.76 -12.20
C LEU A 89 -9.74 5.00 -11.38
N PHE A 90 -9.36 6.19 -11.85
CA PHE A 90 -9.53 7.47 -11.15
C PHE A 90 -10.60 8.36 -11.76
N GLN A 91 -11.33 7.91 -12.79
CA GLN A 91 -12.35 8.72 -13.48
C GLN A 91 -13.53 9.11 -12.58
N ASP A 92 -13.83 8.34 -11.55
CA ASP A 92 -14.89 8.61 -10.59
C ASP A 92 -14.49 9.62 -9.50
N ASN A 93 -13.23 10.04 -9.50
CA ASN A 93 -12.69 11.14 -8.70
C ASN A 93 -12.93 11.06 -7.18
N TYR A 94 -12.89 9.85 -6.62
CA TYR A 94 -12.96 9.67 -5.18
C TYR A 94 -11.73 10.29 -4.51
N PRO A 95 -11.89 10.84 -3.28
CA PRO A 95 -10.76 11.43 -2.57
C PRO A 95 -9.80 10.39 -1.98
N LEU A 96 -10.23 9.14 -1.84
CA LEU A 96 -9.45 8.06 -1.22
C LEU A 96 -9.69 6.74 -1.94
N TYR A 97 -8.63 5.92 -2.03
CA TYR A 97 -8.71 4.58 -2.62
C TYR A 97 -7.94 3.55 -1.81
N ALA A 98 -8.48 2.34 -1.71
CA ALA A 98 -7.82 1.17 -1.16
C ALA A 98 -8.16 -0.07 -2.00
N ILE A 99 -7.49 -1.18 -1.72
CA ILE A 99 -7.72 -2.45 -2.41
C ILE A 99 -8.24 -3.45 -1.38
N ASN A 100 -9.32 -4.15 -1.70
CA ASN A 100 -9.77 -5.28 -0.92
C ASN A 100 -8.74 -6.41 -1.04
N THR A 101 -8.35 -7.03 0.06
CA THR A 101 -7.39 -8.14 0.09
C THR A 101 -8.00 -9.43 0.62
N GLY A 102 -9.33 -9.49 0.72
CA GLY A 102 -10.06 -10.62 1.29
C GLY A 102 -10.90 -11.43 0.30
N ASP A 103 -10.93 -11.05 -0.98
CA ASP A 103 -11.81 -11.67 -1.97
C ASP A 103 -11.34 -13.06 -2.45
N TYR A 104 -10.11 -13.46 -2.12
CA TYR A 104 -9.49 -14.70 -2.62
C TYR A 104 -10.10 -15.99 -2.04
N GLU A 105 -10.93 -15.91 -1.00
CA GLU A 105 -11.48 -17.11 -0.37
C GLU A 105 -12.85 -17.55 -0.94
N GLY A 106 -13.47 -16.79 -1.84
CA GLY A 106 -14.79 -17.08 -2.40
C GLY A 106 -15.92 -17.15 -1.35
N LYS A 107 -15.61 -16.92 -0.09
CA LYS A 107 -16.54 -16.97 1.02
C LYS A 107 -17.26 -15.63 1.15
N LYS A 108 -18.57 -15.61 0.92
CA LYS A 108 -19.42 -14.47 1.31
C LYS A 108 -19.35 -14.29 2.83
N ARG A 109 -18.41 -13.47 3.29
CA ARG A 109 -18.25 -13.16 4.72
C ARG A 109 -19.42 -12.29 5.20
N LYS A 110 -20.17 -12.80 6.18
CA LYS A 110 -21.45 -12.21 6.63
C LYS A 110 -21.34 -10.92 7.43
N ARG A 111 -20.14 -10.53 7.92
CA ARG A 111 -19.92 -9.32 8.72
C ARG A 111 -18.80 -8.46 8.13
N PHE A 112 -18.86 -7.15 8.35
CA PHE A 112 -17.80 -6.23 7.93
C PHE A 112 -16.42 -6.61 8.50
N ARG A 113 -16.38 -7.16 9.72
CA ARG A 113 -15.16 -7.76 10.34
C ARG A 113 -14.63 -8.96 9.57
N ASP A 114 -15.50 -9.64 8.81
CA ASP A 114 -15.21 -10.83 8.02
C ASP A 114 -14.99 -10.49 6.54
N LYS A 115 -15.32 -9.27 6.13
CA LYS A 115 -15.09 -8.75 4.77
C LYS A 115 -13.61 -8.41 4.65
N GLY A 116 -12.78 -9.38 4.37
CA GLY A 116 -11.39 -9.28 4.03
C GLY A 116 -10.60 -8.07 4.58
N SER A 117 -9.33 -8.19 4.77
CA SER A 117 -8.53 -7.00 5.06
C SER A 117 -8.43 -6.14 3.80
N MET A 118 -8.23 -4.84 3.95
CA MET A 118 -7.91 -3.95 2.83
C MET A 118 -6.46 -3.52 2.94
N THR A 119 -5.85 -3.17 1.81
CA THR A 119 -4.50 -2.59 1.83
C THR A 119 -4.46 -1.33 2.70
N PRO A 120 -3.30 -0.94 3.21
CA PRO A 120 -3.09 0.46 3.58
C PRO A 120 -3.56 1.39 2.47
N LEU A 121 -3.88 2.64 2.80
CA LEU A 121 -4.38 3.62 1.84
C LEU A 121 -3.53 3.59 0.55
N TYR A 122 -4.19 3.38 -0.59
CA TYR A 122 -3.50 3.19 -1.87
C TYR A 122 -3.31 4.51 -2.62
N ALA A 123 -4.36 5.34 -2.62
CA ALA A 123 -4.32 6.68 -3.18
C ALA A 123 -5.13 7.66 -2.35
N ALA A 124 -4.74 8.93 -2.36
CA ALA A 124 -5.45 10.00 -1.68
C ALA A 124 -5.26 11.34 -2.37
N GLN A 125 -6.23 12.22 -2.19
CA GLN A 125 -6.03 13.65 -2.42
C GLN A 125 -5.12 14.22 -1.31
N PRO A 126 -4.21 15.17 -1.61
CA PRO A 126 -3.34 15.76 -0.61
C PRO A 126 -4.15 16.50 0.47
N GLY A 127 -3.65 16.54 1.68
CA GLY A 127 -4.29 17.23 2.81
C GLY A 127 -5.60 16.60 3.31
N HIS A 128 -5.98 15.41 2.85
CA HIS A 128 -7.27 14.81 3.21
C HIS A 128 -7.34 14.47 4.70
N ILE A 129 -8.42 14.90 5.36
CA ILE A 129 -8.61 14.76 6.83
C ILE A 129 -8.52 13.32 7.33
N PHE A 130 -9.02 12.34 6.56
CA PHE A 130 -8.91 10.93 6.95
C PHE A 130 -7.46 10.46 6.97
N THR A 131 -6.63 10.90 6.02
CA THR A 131 -5.20 10.58 5.98
C THR A 131 -4.49 11.17 7.20
N MET A 132 -4.82 12.42 7.59
CA MET A 132 -4.31 13.01 8.84
C MET A 132 -4.77 12.22 10.08
N ASN A 133 -6.01 11.72 10.09
CA ASN A 133 -6.51 10.89 11.20
C ASN A 133 -5.72 9.57 11.34
N LEU A 134 -5.31 8.95 10.21
CA LEU A 134 -4.42 7.78 10.24
C LEU A 134 -3.09 8.13 10.91
N ILE A 135 -2.44 9.20 10.46
CA ILE A 135 -1.15 9.69 10.95
C ILE A 135 -1.22 9.99 12.45
N GLN A 136 -2.20 10.77 12.87
CA GLN A 136 -2.34 11.20 14.27
C GLN A 136 -2.72 10.04 15.21
N THR A 137 -3.54 9.09 14.74
CA THR A 137 -3.86 7.90 15.52
C THR A 137 -2.62 7.07 15.80
N LEU A 138 -1.74 6.93 14.82
CA LEU A 138 -0.47 6.23 15.00
C LEU A 138 0.49 7.01 15.89
N LYS A 139 0.62 8.32 15.71
CA LYS A 139 1.48 9.21 16.51
C LYS A 139 1.17 9.14 18.02
N ARG A 140 -0.12 9.06 18.37
CA ARG A 140 -0.58 9.01 19.77
C ARG A 140 -0.25 7.70 20.48
N LYS A 141 0.06 6.63 19.75
CA LYS A 141 0.44 5.37 20.36
C LYS A 141 1.83 5.49 21.00
N LYS A 142 1.94 5.10 22.28
CA LYS A 142 3.24 5.09 22.97
C LYS A 142 4.24 4.16 22.28
N GLN A 143 3.76 3.02 21.79
CA GLN A 143 4.54 2.02 21.07
C GLN A 143 3.65 1.29 20.05
N LEU A 144 4.21 1.00 18.87
CA LEU A 144 3.59 0.10 17.91
C LEU A 144 4.07 -1.31 18.19
N LEU A 145 3.18 -2.15 18.72
CA LEU A 145 3.48 -3.52 19.11
C LEU A 145 3.08 -4.51 18.00
N GLY A 146 3.87 -5.56 17.85
CA GLY A 146 3.52 -6.71 17.05
C GLY A 146 3.81 -6.61 15.56
N ASN A 147 2.97 -7.30 14.78
CA ASN A 147 3.10 -7.37 13.33
C ASN A 147 2.58 -6.08 12.67
N PRO A 148 3.34 -5.44 11.77
CA PRO A 148 2.90 -4.26 11.01
C PRO A 148 1.54 -4.42 10.33
N VAL A 149 1.21 -5.58 9.76
CA VAL A 149 -0.11 -5.85 9.14
C VAL A 149 -1.27 -5.49 10.08
N ASN A 150 -1.09 -5.70 11.39
CA ASN A 150 -2.12 -5.38 12.38
C ASN A 150 -2.01 -3.94 12.89
N ALA A 151 -0.80 -3.44 13.08
CA ALA A 151 -0.53 -2.21 13.82
C ALA A 151 -0.58 -0.96 12.94
N THR A 152 -0.13 -1.05 11.67
CA THR A 152 -0.04 0.06 10.71
C THR A 152 -0.67 -0.26 9.36
N GLY A 153 -0.73 -1.54 9.00
CA GLY A 153 -1.15 -2.03 7.68
C GLY A 153 -2.65 -2.34 7.59
N ASN A 154 -2.94 -3.47 6.96
CA ASN A 154 -4.28 -3.85 6.50
C ASN A 154 -5.36 -3.81 7.59
N ARG A 155 -5.10 -4.35 8.78
CA ARG A 155 -6.09 -4.39 9.87
C ARG A 155 -6.29 -3.02 10.51
N PHE A 156 -5.22 -2.24 10.63
CA PHE A 156 -5.32 -0.87 11.10
C PHE A 156 -6.18 -0.03 10.13
N MET A 157 -5.92 -0.12 8.83
CA MET A 157 -6.71 0.56 7.82
C MET A 157 -8.19 0.16 7.87
N GLN A 158 -8.49 -1.13 7.96
CA GLN A 158 -9.85 -1.64 8.11
C GLN A 158 -10.56 -1.06 9.35
N TYR A 159 -9.87 -1.03 10.49
CA TYR A 159 -10.38 -0.44 11.73
C TYR A 159 -10.71 1.05 11.55
N MET A 160 -9.82 1.81 10.92
CA MET A 160 -10.00 3.24 10.70
C MET A 160 -11.17 3.52 9.75
N VAL A 161 -11.27 2.80 8.63
CA VAL A 161 -12.39 2.94 7.68
C VAL A 161 -13.72 2.59 8.35
N PHE A 162 -13.77 1.55 9.17
CA PHE A 162 -14.99 1.17 9.89
C PHE A 162 -15.47 2.26 10.84
N ASN A 163 -14.54 2.88 11.59
CA ASN A 163 -14.91 3.88 12.60
C ASN A 163 -15.19 5.27 12.01
N TYR A 164 -14.43 5.68 10.99
CA TYR A 164 -14.53 7.02 10.42
C TYR A 164 -15.44 7.12 9.19
N LYS A 165 -15.71 5.99 8.52
CA LYS A 165 -16.55 5.88 7.32
C LYS A 165 -16.23 6.96 6.26
N PRO A 166 -14.95 7.12 5.86
CA PRO A 166 -14.57 8.14 4.90
C PRO A 166 -15.15 7.83 3.51
N PRO A 167 -15.27 8.83 2.63
CA PRO A 167 -15.62 8.62 1.23
C PRO A 167 -14.45 7.94 0.49
N ILE A 168 -14.40 6.61 0.54
CA ILE A 168 -13.32 5.79 -0.01
C ILE A 168 -13.85 4.80 -1.04
N LYS A 169 -13.18 4.73 -2.20
CA LYS A 169 -13.38 3.67 -3.18
C LYS A 169 -12.51 2.47 -2.83
N ILE A 170 -13.10 1.29 -2.82
CA ILE A 170 -12.36 0.05 -2.55
C ILE A 170 -12.40 -0.80 -3.82
N TRP A 171 -11.25 -0.97 -4.46
CA TRP A 171 -11.12 -1.78 -5.66
C TRP A 171 -11.07 -3.27 -5.35
N PRO A 172 -11.52 -4.12 -6.29
CA PRO A 172 -11.36 -5.56 -6.20
C PRO A 172 -9.88 -5.96 -6.09
N MET A 173 -9.63 -7.05 -5.37
CA MET A 173 -8.27 -7.54 -5.15
C MET A 173 -7.52 -7.83 -6.45
N HIS A 174 -8.17 -8.47 -7.41
CA HIS A 174 -7.54 -8.91 -8.65
C HIS A 174 -7.00 -7.77 -9.51
N TYR A 175 -7.47 -6.53 -9.32
CA TYR A 175 -6.92 -5.39 -10.05
C TYR A 175 -5.40 -5.26 -9.86
N PHE A 176 -4.89 -5.51 -8.65
CA PHE A 176 -3.50 -5.32 -8.29
C PHE A 176 -2.82 -6.57 -7.71
N ILE A 177 -3.62 -7.56 -7.29
CA ILE A 177 -3.17 -8.80 -6.68
C ILE A 177 -3.89 -9.93 -7.38
N SER A 178 -3.45 -10.26 -8.59
CA SER A 178 -3.98 -11.37 -9.39
C SER A 178 -3.49 -12.73 -8.92
N ASP A 179 -2.32 -12.76 -8.27
CA ASP A 179 -1.71 -13.95 -7.67
C ASP A 179 -1.45 -13.70 -6.19
N HIS A 180 -2.05 -14.50 -5.32
CA HIS A 180 -1.82 -14.40 -3.88
C HIS A 180 -0.74 -15.40 -3.42
N PHE A 181 0.00 -15.06 -2.37
CA PHE A 181 1.10 -15.92 -1.86
C PHE A 181 0.63 -17.30 -1.37
N ASN A 182 -0.65 -17.47 -1.06
CA ASN A 182 -1.24 -18.76 -0.66
C ASN A 182 -1.58 -19.69 -1.83
N GLY A 183 -1.24 -19.30 -3.07
CA GLY A 183 -1.51 -20.09 -4.27
C GLY A 183 -2.78 -19.73 -5.02
N TRP A 184 -3.66 -18.88 -4.48
CA TRP A 184 -4.84 -18.41 -5.19
C TRP A 184 -4.42 -17.55 -6.40
N LYS A 185 -5.12 -17.76 -7.52
CA LYS A 185 -4.97 -16.98 -8.74
C LYS A 185 -6.32 -16.56 -9.26
N TYR A 186 -6.43 -15.32 -9.72
CA TYR A 186 -7.63 -14.85 -10.39
C TYR A 186 -7.82 -15.56 -11.72
N GLN A 187 -9.04 -16.02 -11.98
CA GLN A 187 -9.44 -16.75 -13.21
C GLN A 187 -10.62 -16.08 -13.91
N GLY A 188 -11.06 -14.91 -13.42
CA GLY A 188 -12.20 -14.20 -14.00
C GLY A 188 -11.83 -13.44 -15.29
N PRO A 189 -12.85 -12.89 -15.98
CA PRO A 189 -12.67 -12.16 -17.24
C PRO A 189 -12.25 -10.69 -17.03
N ASP A 190 -12.31 -10.18 -15.80
CA ASP A 190 -12.11 -8.76 -15.56
C ASP A 190 -10.63 -8.36 -15.71
N LYS A 191 -10.42 -7.11 -16.06
CA LYS A 191 -9.09 -6.54 -16.29
C LYS A 191 -8.22 -6.59 -15.04
N VAL A 192 -6.97 -6.99 -15.21
CA VAL A 192 -5.93 -6.98 -14.20
C VAL A 192 -4.94 -5.86 -14.54
N PHE A 193 -4.68 -4.95 -13.60
CA PHE A 193 -3.80 -3.80 -13.81
C PHE A 193 -2.37 -4.06 -13.36
N ALA A 194 -2.20 -4.93 -12.35
CA ALA A 194 -0.88 -5.24 -11.83
C ALA A 194 -0.78 -6.69 -11.34
N ARG A 195 0.45 -7.18 -11.26
CA ARG A 195 0.79 -8.44 -10.63
C ARG A 195 1.74 -8.19 -9.47
N HIS A 196 1.37 -8.67 -8.29
CA HIS A 196 2.17 -8.57 -7.07
C HIS A 196 3.02 -9.84 -6.89
N PHE A 197 4.33 -9.69 -6.68
CA PHE A 197 5.24 -10.83 -6.60
C PHE A 197 5.43 -11.39 -5.19
N TRP A 198 5.07 -10.62 -4.15
CA TRP A 198 5.27 -11.03 -2.77
C TRP A 198 6.75 -11.32 -2.44
N GLY A 199 7.65 -10.52 -3.00
CA GLY A 199 9.08 -10.78 -3.03
C GLY A 199 9.66 -11.16 -1.68
N THR A 200 9.42 -10.37 -0.64
CA THR A 200 9.86 -10.67 0.73
C THR A 200 9.15 -11.88 1.35
N THR A 201 7.86 -12.07 1.07
CA THR A 201 7.06 -13.18 1.64
C THR A 201 7.46 -14.51 1.03
N ARG A 202 7.77 -14.55 -0.28
CA ARG A 202 8.13 -15.78 -1.02
C ARG A 202 9.62 -16.04 -1.06
N GLY A 203 10.46 -15.12 -0.62
CA GLY A 203 11.90 -15.20 -0.82
C GLY A 203 12.32 -15.20 -2.30
N THR A 204 11.45 -14.69 -3.18
CA THR A 204 11.67 -14.59 -4.63
C THR A 204 12.13 -13.21 -5.06
N TYR A 205 12.47 -12.41 -4.09
CA TYR A 205 12.99 -11.08 -4.28
C TYR A 205 14.14 -11.09 -5.27
N ASP A 206 14.10 -10.18 -6.24
CA ASP A 206 15.13 -9.97 -7.27
C ASP A 206 15.35 -11.13 -8.27
N LYS A 207 14.46 -12.12 -8.29
CA LYS A 207 14.45 -13.10 -9.38
C LYS A 207 13.66 -12.52 -10.54
N GLY A 208 14.33 -12.37 -11.68
CA GLY A 208 13.86 -11.63 -12.85
C GLY A 208 12.41 -11.83 -13.29
N LEU A 209 11.97 -10.93 -14.17
CA LEU A 209 10.68 -10.98 -14.86
C LEU A 209 10.53 -12.30 -15.66
#